data_36edddaf4411b7e77270861e646a5a6c
#
_entry.id   36edddaf4411b7e77270861e646a5a6c
#
_cell.length_a   1.000
_cell.length_b   1.000
_cell.length_c   1.000
_cell.angle_alpha   90.00
_cell.angle_beta   90.00
_cell.angle_gamma   90.00
#
_symmetry.space_group_name_H-M   'P 1'
#
loop_
_entity.id
_entity.type
_entity.pdbx_description
1 polymer ?
#
loop_
_entity_poly.entity_id
_entity_poly.type
_entity_poly.pdbx_seq_one_letter_code
_entity_poly.pdbx_strand_id
1 'polypeptide(L)'
;PYLPENYVAGPYTGRGNDNEWGQKYADILTRMMKADFTVIPREYDRAVTGEYPGGVTAVSHDGVDQHWLGLRASFPNAEFRIHHVIGRDDPMMPPRAALRWSLDGTHDGWGSFGRPTGKRVHIMGMSHAEFGPWGLRREYTLYDETALWKQIILQTG
;
A
#
# COMPACT_ATOMS: atom_id res chain seq x y z
N PRO A 1 2.80 22.03 0.08
CA PRO A 1 2.64 20.59 -0.17
C PRO A 1 3.97 19.91 -0.45
N TYR A 2 4.09 18.68 -0.07
CA TYR A 2 5.27 17.88 -0.37
C TYR A 2 5.26 17.50 -1.85
N LEU A 3 6.38 17.79 -2.53
CA LEU A 3 6.56 17.42 -3.93
C LEU A 3 7.73 16.44 -4.05
N PRO A 4 7.64 15.41 -4.91
CA PRO A 4 8.71 14.44 -5.07
C PRO A 4 10.07 15.05 -5.41
N GLU A 5 10.09 16.10 -6.22
CA GLU A 5 11.29 16.81 -6.61
C GLU A 5 11.95 17.57 -5.45
N ASN A 6 11.22 17.81 -4.38
CA ASN A 6 11.72 18.47 -3.17
C ASN A 6 12.15 17.47 -2.10
N TYR A 7 12.14 16.19 -2.42
CA TYR A 7 12.53 15.17 -1.47
C TYR A 7 14.03 15.21 -1.19
N VAL A 8 14.37 15.41 0.07
CA VAL A 8 15.75 15.29 0.52
C VAL A 8 15.90 13.92 1.16
N ALA A 9 16.74 13.09 0.60
CA ALA A 9 16.98 11.76 1.12
C ALA A 9 17.50 11.84 2.55
N GLY A 10 16.88 11.10 3.45
CA GLY A 10 17.36 10.96 4.82
C GLY A 10 18.67 10.19 4.88
N PRO A 11 19.31 10.14 6.03
CA PRO A 11 20.58 9.43 6.19
C PRO A 11 20.44 7.91 6.05
N TYR A 12 19.25 7.37 6.18
CA TYR A 12 19.00 5.94 6.05
C TYR A 12 18.78 5.56 4.58
N THR A 13 19.75 4.85 4.03
CA THR A 13 19.73 4.40 2.63
C THR A 13 19.51 2.88 2.49
N GLY A 14 19.28 2.18 3.59
CA GLY A 14 19.05 0.75 3.58
C GLY A 14 17.79 0.36 2.83
N ARG A 15 17.82 -0.80 2.17
CA ARG A 15 16.71 -1.32 1.38
C ARG A 15 16.03 -2.54 2.00
N GLY A 16 16.50 -2.99 3.18
CA GLY A 16 15.96 -4.14 3.88
C GLY A 16 16.83 -5.37 3.75
N ASN A 17 16.18 -6.53 3.60
CA ASN A 17 16.87 -7.81 3.45
C ASN A 17 16.32 -8.61 2.25
N ASP A 18 16.89 -9.79 2.01
CA ASP A 18 16.54 -10.65 0.88
C ASP A 18 15.58 -11.78 1.27
N ASN A 19 14.93 -11.67 2.42
CA ASN A 19 14.05 -12.73 2.90
C ASN A 19 12.90 -12.98 1.92
N GLU A 20 12.58 -14.24 1.67
CA GLU A 20 11.57 -14.66 0.69
C GLU A 20 10.17 -14.09 0.99
N TRP A 21 9.81 -13.92 2.26
CA TRP A 21 8.49 -13.40 2.64
C TRP A 21 8.36 -11.92 2.31
N GLY A 22 9.43 -11.16 2.48
CA GLY A 22 9.47 -9.77 2.03
C GLY A 22 9.30 -9.66 0.53
N GLN A 23 10.02 -10.48 -0.23
CA GLN A 23 9.90 -10.50 -1.70
C GLN A 23 8.51 -10.90 -2.15
N LYS A 24 7.91 -11.88 -1.49
CA LYS A 24 6.54 -12.30 -1.77
C LYS A 24 5.54 -11.17 -1.57
N TYR A 25 5.63 -10.46 -0.45
CA TYR A 25 4.73 -9.34 -0.18
C TYR A 25 4.95 -8.18 -1.14
N ALA A 26 6.20 -7.89 -1.48
CA ALA A 26 6.52 -6.88 -2.49
C ALA A 26 5.89 -7.21 -3.85
N ASP A 27 5.93 -8.47 -4.26
CA ASP A 27 5.29 -8.94 -5.49
C ASP A 27 3.77 -8.79 -5.44
N ILE A 28 3.15 -9.15 -4.32
CA ILE A 28 1.70 -9.02 -4.14
C ILE A 28 1.26 -7.56 -4.33
N LEU A 29 1.89 -6.61 -3.62
CA LEU A 29 1.50 -5.20 -3.72
C LEU A 29 1.84 -4.61 -5.08
N THR A 30 2.94 -5.01 -5.69
CA THR A 30 3.31 -4.55 -7.03
C THR A 30 2.26 -4.97 -8.06
N ARG A 31 1.79 -6.21 -8.00
CA ARG A 31 0.71 -6.68 -8.88
C ARG A 31 -0.59 -5.94 -8.63
N MET A 32 -0.93 -5.72 -7.37
CA MET A 32 -2.13 -4.97 -7.00
C MET A 32 -2.10 -3.56 -7.59
N MET A 33 -0.94 -2.90 -7.53
CA MET A 33 -0.76 -1.56 -8.10
C MET A 33 -0.74 -1.54 -9.63
N LYS A 34 -0.58 -2.70 -10.27
CA LYS A 34 -0.76 -2.87 -11.72
C LYS A 34 -2.18 -3.31 -12.07
N ALA A 35 -3.11 -3.18 -11.15
CA ALA A 35 -4.51 -3.58 -11.28
C ALA A 35 -4.73 -5.09 -11.47
N ASP A 36 -3.79 -5.93 -11.02
CA ASP A 36 -3.98 -7.37 -10.97
C ASP A 36 -4.57 -7.76 -9.61
N PHE A 37 -5.87 -7.64 -9.46
CA PHE A 37 -6.56 -7.98 -8.22
C PHE A 37 -6.80 -9.47 -8.03
N THR A 38 -6.38 -10.30 -9.00
CA THR A 38 -6.44 -11.76 -8.84
C THR A 38 -5.49 -12.27 -7.76
N VAL A 39 -4.53 -11.45 -7.34
CA VAL A 39 -3.64 -11.79 -6.22
C VAL A 39 -4.40 -11.96 -4.91
N ILE A 40 -5.55 -11.29 -4.75
CA ILE A 40 -6.30 -11.35 -3.50
C ILE A 40 -6.84 -12.76 -3.25
N PRO A 41 -7.63 -13.38 -4.14
CA PRO A 41 -8.09 -14.75 -3.90
C PRO A 41 -6.97 -15.79 -3.89
N ARG A 42 -5.82 -15.52 -4.55
CA ARG A 42 -4.71 -16.47 -4.59
C ARG A 42 -3.77 -16.38 -3.40
N GLU A 43 -3.50 -15.17 -2.90
CA GLU A 43 -2.45 -14.94 -1.92
C GLU A 43 -2.96 -14.60 -0.52
N TYR A 44 -4.20 -14.12 -0.42
CA TYR A 44 -4.80 -13.75 0.86
C TYR A 44 -5.65 -14.89 1.40
N ASP A 45 -5.53 -15.13 2.72
CA ASP A 45 -6.42 -16.04 3.42
C ASP A 45 -7.87 -15.52 3.32
N ARG A 46 -8.84 -16.43 3.20
CA ARG A 46 -10.27 -16.07 3.19
C ARG A 46 -10.69 -15.33 4.46
N ALA A 47 -10.05 -15.63 5.58
CA ALA A 47 -10.31 -15.02 6.87
C ALA A 47 -9.40 -13.83 7.15
N VAL A 48 -8.79 -13.23 6.12
CA VAL A 48 -7.88 -12.10 6.28
C VAL A 48 -8.57 -10.94 6.97
N THR A 49 -7.80 -10.27 7.83
CA THR A 49 -8.19 -8.97 8.39
C THR A 49 -7.17 -7.93 7.99
N GLY A 50 -7.64 -6.71 7.68
CA GLY A 50 -6.81 -5.59 7.33
C GLY A 50 -7.13 -4.38 8.19
N GLU A 51 -6.08 -3.68 8.60
CA GLU A 51 -6.19 -2.38 9.25
C GLU A 51 -5.64 -1.33 8.29
N TYR A 52 -6.47 -0.39 7.91
CA TYR A 52 -6.16 0.58 6.87
C TYR A 52 -6.32 2.01 7.37
N PRO A 53 -5.75 3.01 6.69
CA PRO A 53 -5.84 4.40 7.10
C PRO A 53 -7.29 4.86 7.30
N GLY A 54 -7.49 5.80 8.23
CA GLY A 54 -8.82 6.28 8.59
C GLY A 54 -9.53 5.42 9.63
N GLY A 55 -8.81 4.53 10.32
CA GLY A 55 -9.39 3.66 11.34
C GLY A 55 -10.28 2.56 10.76
N VAL A 56 -10.04 2.17 9.52
CA VAL A 56 -10.84 1.15 8.83
C VAL A 56 -10.32 -0.24 9.17
N THR A 57 -11.20 -1.09 9.70
CA THR A 57 -10.95 -2.52 9.83
C THR A 57 -11.71 -3.25 8.73
N ALA A 58 -10.98 -3.95 7.87
CA ALA A 58 -11.56 -4.74 6.79
C ALA A 58 -11.48 -6.22 7.13
N VAL A 59 -12.47 -6.99 6.69
CA VAL A 59 -12.48 -8.43 6.85
C VAL A 59 -12.73 -9.09 5.50
N SER A 60 -12.16 -10.28 5.30
CA SER A 60 -12.30 -11.09 4.09
C SER A 60 -11.66 -10.46 2.85
N HIS A 61 -11.70 -11.21 1.74
CA HIS A 61 -11.21 -10.74 0.45
C HIS A 61 -11.90 -9.47 -0.02
N ASP A 62 -13.20 -9.34 0.23
CA ASP A 62 -13.98 -8.17 -0.19
C ASP A 62 -13.48 -6.89 0.48
N GLY A 63 -13.16 -6.94 1.76
CA GLY A 63 -12.65 -5.78 2.48
C GLY A 63 -11.28 -5.34 2.00
N VAL A 64 -10.39 -6.29 1.74
CA VAL A 64 -9.05 -6.03 1.19
C VAL A 64 -9.16 -5.44 -0.22
N ASP A 65 -9.99 -6.05 -1.05
CA ASP A 65 -10.25 -5.60 -2.42
C ASP A 65 -10.77 -4.17 -2.43
N GLN A 66 -11.74 -3.87 -1.58
CA GLN A 66 -12.34 -2.53 -1.50
C GLN A 66 -11.30 -1.47 -1.16
N HIS A 67 -10.39 -1.75 -0.23
CA HIS A 67 -9.35 -0.80 0.13
C HIS A 67 -8.39 -0.55 -1.04
N TRP A 68 -7.77 -1.60 -1.57
CA TRP A 68 -6.74 -1.46 -2.59
C TRP A 68 -7.30 -1.01 -3.93
N LEU A 69 -8.48 -1.52 -4.31
CA LEU A 69 -9.15 -1.06 -5.52
C LEU A 69 -9.53 0.41 -5.42
N GLY A 70 -10.08 0.83 -4.27
CA GLY A 70 -10.45 2.23 -4.04
C GLY A 70 -9.26 3.19 -4.15
N LEU A 71 -8.12 2.81 -3.59
CA LEU A 71 -6.89 3.59 -3.71
C LEU A 71 -6.40 3.62 -5.16
N ARG A 72 -6.30 2.46 -5.79
CA ARG A 72 -5.81 2.34 -7.16
C ARG A 72 -6.72 3.05 -8.17
N ALA A 73 -8.02 2.97 -7.97
CA ALA A 73 -8.99 3.63 -8.85
C ALA A 73 -8.92 5.15 -8.78
N SER A 74 -8.56 5.70 -7.62
CA SER A 74 -8.39 7.15 -7.46
C SER A 74 -7.17 7.69 -8.22
N PHE A 75 -6.12 6.87 -8.35
CA PHE A 75 -4.85 7.26 -8.96
C PHE A 75 -4.44 6.23 -10.02
N PRO A 76 -5.20 6.13 -11.14
CA PRO A 76 -5.05 5.02 -12.09
C PRO A 76 -3.70 4.98 -12.82
N ASN A 77 -3.05 6.14 -12.95
CA ASN A 77 -1.76 6.25 -13.64
C ASN A 77 -0.59 6.47 -12.69
N ALA A 78 -0.80 6.25 -11.39
CA ALA A 78 0.23 6.48 -10.41
C ALA A 78 1.37 5.46 -10.51
N GLU A 79 2.59 5.95 -10.29
CA GLU A 79 3.78 5.13 -10.20
C GLU A 79 3.93 4.62 -8.77
N PHE A 80 4.02 3.31 -8.62
CA PHE A 80 4.25 2.65 -7.34
C PHE A 80 5.71 2.23 -7.24
N ARG A 81 6.37 2.64 -6.15
CA ARG A 81 7.76 2.27 -5.87
C ARG A 81 7.89 1.70 -4.48
N ILE A 82 8.63 0.60 -4.36
CA ILE A 82 8.99 0.03 -3.07
C ILE A 82 10.40 0.48 -2.72
N HIS A 83 10.56 1.11 -1.56
CA HIS A 83 11.83 1.66 -1.10
C HIS A 83 12.56 0.78 -0.11
N HIS A 84 11.82 -0.04 0.64
CA HIS A 84 12.36 -0.89 1.68
C HIS A 84 11.53 -2.16 1.78
N VAL A 85 12.20 -3.30 1.85
CA VAL A 85 11.57 -4.61 1.97
C VAL A 85 12.27 -5.36 3.09
N ILE A 86 11.51 -5.84 4.06
CA ILE A 86 12.05 -6.70 5.09
C ILE A 86 11.10 -7.86 5.30
N GLY A 87 11.66 -9.05 5.48
CA GLY A 87 10.89 -10.24 5.84
C GLY A 87 11.57 -10.97 6.97
N ARG A 88 10.79 -11.72 7.75
CA ARG A 88 11.25 -12.56 8.83
C ARG A 88 10.48 -13.87 8.87
N ASP A 89 11.21 -14.91 9.17
CA ASP A 89 10.66 -16.25 9.38
C ASP A 89 11.35 -16.84 10.61
N ASP A 90 10.77 -16.61 11.76
CA ASP A 90 11.32 -17.07 13.04
C ASP A 90 10.60 -18.35 13.50
N PRO A 91 11.31 -19.28 14.17
CA PRO A 91 10.68 -20.50 14.69
C PRO A 91 9.47 -20.21 15.57
N MET A 92 8.38 -20.94 15.35
CA MET A 92 7.13 -20.87 16.12
C MET A 92 6.40 -19.51 16.01
N MET A 93 6.79 -18.69 15.06
CA MET A 93 6.10 -17.43 14.77
C MET A 93 5.63 -17.43 13.31
N PRO A 94 4.49 -16.78 13.01
CA PRO A 94 4.08 -16.64 11.62
C PRO A 94 5.10 -15.80 10.84
N PRO A 95 5.37 -16.16 9.58
CA PRO A 95 6.20 -15.33 8.72
C PRO A 95 5.62 -13.94 8.58
N ARG A 96 6.48 -12.93 8.53
CA ARG A 96 6.09 -11.52 8.47
C ARG A 96 6.89 -10.78 7.41
N ALA A 97 6.28 -9.76 6.87
CA ALA A 97 6.94 -8.87 5.94
C ALA A 97 6.51 -7.43 6.18
N ALA A 98 7.40 -6.51 5.88
CA ALA A 98 7.11 -5.08 5.95
C ALA A 98 7.71 -4.36 4.74
N LEU A 99 6.96 -3.42 4.21
CA LEU A 99 7.36 -2.62 3.06
C LEU A 99 7.20 -1.14 3.39
N ARG A 100 8.12 -0.34 2.87
CA ARG A 100 7.93 1.10 2.74
C ARG A 100 7.84 1.41 1.26
N TRP A 101 6.81 2.13 0.87
CA TRP A 101 6.50 2.39 -0.53
C TRP A 101 6.07 3.83 -0.75
N SER A 102 6.06 4.25 -2.00
CA SER A 102 5.47 5.51 -2.42
C SER A 102 4.57 5.32 -3.62
N LEU A 103 3.61 6.21 -3.76
CA LEU A 103 2.69 6.29 -4.88
C LEU A 103 2.66 7.73 -5.36
N ASP A 104 3.05 7.94 -6.61
CA ASP A 104 3.11 9.27 -7.24
C ASP A 104 2.22 9.29 -8.46
N GLY A 105 1.27 10.20 -8.48
CA GLY A 105 0.34 10.27 -9.60
C GLY A 105 -0.61 11.43 -9.54
N THR A 106 -1.66 11.32 -10.32
CA THR A 106 -2.69 12.34 -10.45
C THR A 106 -4.04 11.77 -10.04
N HIS A 107 -4.82 12.57 -9.34
CA HIS A 107 -6.18 12.22 -8.93
C HIS A 107 -7.12 12.29 -10.12
N ASP A 108 -7.07 11.29 -10.99
CA ASP A 108 -7.78 11.24 -12.26
C ASP A 108 -8.92 10.22 -12.28
N GLY A 109 -9.09 9.43 -11.23
CA GLY A 109 -10.10 8.38 -11.20
C GLY A 109 -11.08 8.50 -10.05
N TRP A 110 -12.24 7.87 -10.23
CA TRP A 110 -13.23 7.70 -9.19
C TRP A 110 -12.84 6.53 -8.29
N GLY A 111 -12.71 6.78 -7.01
CA GLY A 111 -12.33 5.77 -6.02
C GLY A 111 -12.59 6.28 -4.61
N SER A 112 -11.78 5.86 -3.66
CA SER A 112 -11.95 6.20 -2.25
C SER A 112 -11.86 7.70 -1.94
N PHE A 113 -11.27 8.48 -2.84
CA PHE A 113 -11.10 9.93 -2.63
C PHE A 113 -12.07 10.77 -3.47
N GLY A 114 -13.16 10.15 -3.92
CA GLY A 114 -14.27 10.83 -4.54
C GLY A 114 -14.00 11.32 -5.96
N ARG A 115 -14.65 12.43 -6.31
CA ARG A 115 -14.58 13.00 -7.65
C ARG A 115 -13.15 13.36 -8.05
N PRO A 116 -12.71 12.97 -9.27
CA PRO A 116 -11.38 13.33 -9.77
C PRO A 116 -11.15 14.83 -9.79
N THR A 117 -10.00 15.26 -9.26
CA THR A 117 -9.65 16.69 -9.20
C THR A 117 -8.54 17.07 -10.17
N GLY A 118 -7.89 16.09 -10.81
CA GLY A 118 -6.73 16.34 -11.65
C GLY A 118 -5.48 16.78 -10.88
N LYS A 119 -5.53 16.77 -9.56
CA LYS A 119 -4.40 17.23 -8.72
C LYS A 119 -3.32 16.17 -8.65
N ARG A 120 -2.08 16.63 -8.60
CA ARG A 120 -0.94 15.78 -8.39
C ARG A 120 -0.82 15.39 -6.92
N VAL A 121 -0.54 14.12 -6.66
CA VAL A 121 -0.39 13.61 -5.30
C VAL A 121 0.88 12.79 -5.15
N HIS A 122 1.42 12.82 -3.94
CA HIS A 122 2.51 11.95 -3.49
C HIS A 122 2.08 11.31 -2.17
N ILE A 123 2.12 9.99 -2.14
CA ILE A 123 1.77 9.21 -0.95
C ILE A 123 2.97 8.39 -0.55
N MET A 124 3.34 8.47 0.73
CA MET A 124 4.30 7.54 1.34
C MET A 124 3.54 6.63 2.28
N GLY A 125 3.73 5.32 2.11
CA GLY A 125 3.04 4.34 2.90
C GLY A 125 3.96 3.29 3.47
N MET A 126 3.45 2.62 4.50
CA MET A 126 4.06 1.44 5.08
C MET A 126 3.00 0.35 5.13
N SER A 127 3.38 -0.85 4.74
CA SER A 127 2.49 -2.00 4.80
C SER A 127 3.19 -3.14 5.50
N HIS A 128 2.46 -3.84 6.34
CA HIS A 128 2.94 -4.95 7.13
C HIS A 128 2.00 -6.14 6.92
N ALA A 129 2.58 -7.30 6.69
CA ALA A 129 1.83 -8.53 6.47
C ALA A 129 2.28 -9.63 7.41
N GLU A 130 1.31 -10.41 7.85
CA GLU A 130 1.52 -11.65 8.59
C GLU A 130 0.91 -12.79 7.80
N PHE A 131 1.69 -13.86 7.57
CA PHE A 131 1.27 -14.99 6.76
C PHE A 131 0.90 -16.18 7.64
N GLY A 132 -0.19 -16.83 7.29
CA GLY A 132 -0.60 -18.08 7.89
C GLY A 132 -0.50 -19.24 6.88
N PRO A 133 -0.97 -20.45 7.26
CA PRO A 133 -0.92 -21.62 6.36
C PRO A 133 -1.71 -21.47 5.07
N TRP A 134 -2.72 -20.60 5.10
CA TRP A 134 -3.65 -20.41 3.98
C TRP A 134 -3.45 -19.09 3.23
N GLY A 135 -2.33 -18.42 3.48
CA GLY A 135 -2.00 -17.16 2.83
C GLY A 135 -1.84 -16.00 3.80
N LEU A 136 -1.83 -14.79 3.26
CA LEU A 136 -1.72 -13.55 4.01
C LEU A 136 -2.98 -13.37 4.86
N ARG A 137 -2.81 -13.38 6.18
CA ARG A 137 -3.94 -13.40 7.11
C ARG A 137 -4.19 -12.09 7.83
N ARG A 138 -3.17 -11.24 7.96
CA ARG A 138 -3.29 -9.90 8.56
C ARG A 138 -2.48 -8.93 7.75
N GLU A 139 -3.07 -7.79 7.46
CA GLU A 139 -2.41 -6.70 6.75
C GLU A 139 -2.65 -5.40 7.49
N TYR A 140 -1.58 -4.64 7.67
CA TYR A 140 -1.62 -3.32 8.28
C TYR A 140 -1.01 -2.34 7.28
N THR A 141 -1.78 -1.33 6.89
CA THR A 141 -1.27 -0.30 5.98
C THR A 141 -1.51 1.06 6.62
N LEU A 142 -0.48 1.90 6.56
CA LEU A 142 -0.52 3.24 7.09
C LEU A 142 0.03 4.22 6.06
N TYR A 143 -0.69 5.28 5.82
CA TYR A 143 -0.23 6.49 5.15
C TYR A 143 -0.99 7.67 5.73
N ASP A 144 -0.46 8.89 5.54
CA ASP A 144 -1.11 10.09 6.06
C ASP A 144 -2.25 10.52 5.15
N GLU A 145 -3.46 10.06 5.48
CA GLU A 145 -4.67 10.37 4.73
C GLU A 145 -5.00 11.86 4.78
N THR A 146 -4.71 12.51 5.90
CA THR A 146 -4.93 13.96 6.02
C THR A 146 -4.02 14.73 5.06
N ALA A 147 -2.75 14.35 4.96
CA ALA A 147 -1.83 14.96 4.01
C ALA A 147 -2.27 14.73 2.57
N LEU A 148 -2.81 13.55 2.27
CA LEU A 148 -3.34 13.23 0.95
C LEU A 148 -4.54 14.13 0.61
N TRP A 149 -5.50 14.25 1.51
CA TRP A 149 -6.64 15.16 1.33
C TRP A 149 -6.20 16.61 1.15
N LYS A 150 -5.19 17.07 1.89
CA LYS A 150 -4.64 18.41 1.70
C LYS A 150 -4.06 18.60 0.31
N GLN A 151 -3.37 17.63 -0.23
CA GLN A 151 -2.84 17.69 -1.59
C GLN A 151 -3.97 17.82 -2.62
N ILE A 152 -5.06 17.07 -2.43
CA ILE A 152 -6.21 17.10 -3.33
C ILE A 152 -6.97 18.43 -3.25
N ILE A 153 -7.17 18.96 -2.04
CA ILE A 153 -8.02 20.12 -1.80
C ILE A 153 -7.26 21.44 -1.95
N LEU A 154 -6.03 21.51 -1.45
CA LEU A 154 -5.28 22.76 -1.29
C LEU A 154 -4.29 23.08 -2.41
N GLN A 155 -4.09 22.18 -3.35
CA GLN A 155 -3.29 22.48 -4.56
C GLN A 155 -4.11 23.34 -5.53
N THR A 156 -4.50 24.50 -5.10
CA THR A 156 -5.21 25.44 -5.95
C THR A 156 -4.25 26.52 -6.42
N GLY A 157 -3.88 26.41 -7.63
CA GLY A 157 -3.13 27.47 -8.31
C GLY A 157 -1.66 27.43 -8.07
#